data_81513c6bfc878150e35ae44b21dba1a8
#
_entry.id   81513c6bfc878150e35ae44b21dba1a8
#
_cell.length_a   1.000
_cell.length_b   1.000
_cell.length_c   1.000
_cell.angle_alpha   90.00
_cell.angle_beta   90.00
_cell.angle_gamma   90.00
#
_symmetry.space_group_name_H-M   'P 1'
#
loop_
_entity.id
_entity.type
_entity.pdbx_description
1 polymer ?
#
loop_
_entity_poly.entity_id
_entity_poly.type
_entity_poly.pdbx_seq_one_letter_code
_entity_poly.pdbx_strand_id
1 'polypeptide(L)'
;MKKNIILLDLDDTILDFHRAEDYALRKTLTELDITPTDEMVARYSAINDACWKKLERGEMTRNEVLTSRFAQLFAEIGVSRDPEETWHRYENNIGEAGFLLPDAVELLTELRESYDLYAASNGTATIQDRRIAKAGIAPFFKEIFISQRIGFNKPDKRFFDLCFAKIPDFDKSRAVIIGDSLTSDIKGGKNAGITTVWYNAHNKRADGDIVPDYEVTSLDMLPIVLEMIFTEAE
;
A
#
# COMPACT_ATOMS: atom_id res chain seq x y z
N MET A 1 -14.28 -23.58 13.87
CA MET A 1 -14.44 -22.16 14.22
C MET A 1 -14.20 -21.32 12.96
N LYS A 2 -14.84 -20.16 12.83
CA LYS A 2 -14.54 -19.21 11.73
C LYS A 2 -13.19 -18.56 12.00
N LYS A 3 -12.33 -18.47 10.98
CA LYS A 3 -11.05 -17.77 11.10
C LYS A 3 -11.27 -16.26 11.27
N ASN A 4 -10.37 -15.59 11.99
CA ASN A 4 -10.34 -14.15 12.07
C ASN A 4 -9.82 -13.57 10.75
N ILE A 5 -10.14 -12.31 10.48
CA ILE A 5 -9.97 -11.65 9.19
C ILE A 5 -8.84 -10.63 9.30
N ILE A 6 -7.85 -10.75 8.42
CA ILE A 6 -6.78 -9.76 8.33
C ILE A 6 -6.83 -9.10 6.96
N LEU A 7 -7.00 -7.78 6.95
CA LEU A 7 -6.76 -6.95 5.79
C LEU A 7 -5.32 -6.44 5.86
N LEU A 8 -4.51 -6.76 4.85
CA LEU A 8 -3.12 -6.34 4.73
C LEU A 8 -3.01 -5.28 3.65
N ASP A 9 -2.43 -4.14 3.96
CA ASP A 9 -1.92 -3.27 2.92
C ASP A 9 -0.77 -3.98 2.17
N LEU A 10 -0.42 -3.49 0.99
CA LEU A 10 0.61 -4.11 0.15
C LEU A 10 1.90 -3.30 0.13
N ASP A 11 1.83 -2.03 -0.27
CA ASP A 11 2.99 -1.19 -0.50
C ASP A 11 3.64 -0.75 0.82
N ASP A 12 4.92 -1.03 0.99
CA ASP A 12 5.70 -0.82 2.22
C ASP A 12 5.14 -1.55 3.47
N THR A 13 4.26 -2.54 3.23
CA THR A 13 3.77 -3.46 4.27
C THR A 13 4.14 -4.92 3.94
N ILE A 14 3.97 -5.35 2.70
CA ILE A 14 4.35 -6.68 2.17
C ILE A 14 5.30 -6.53 0.98
N LEU A 15 4.99 -5.60 0.08
CA LEU A 15 5.81 -5.25 -1.08
C LEU A 15 6.74 -4.09 -0.73
N ASP A 16 8.01 -4.20 -1.06
CA ASP A 16 9.00 -3.12 -0.95
C ASP A 16 8.75 -2.08 -2.05
N PHE A 17 7.87 -1.10 -1.76
CA PHE A 17 7.51 -0.07 -2.71
C PHE A 17 8.68 0.89 -2.96
N HIS A 18 9.43 1.26 -1.95
CA HIS A 18 10.58 2.15 -2.11
C HIS A 18 11.60 1.60 -3.10
N ARG A 19 11.92 0.31 -3.00
CA ARG A 19 12.81 -0.35 -3.96
C ARG A 19 12.19 -0.46 -5.35
N ALA A 20 10.88 -0.70 -5.43
CA ALA A 20 10.16 -0.77 -6.71
C ALA A 20 10.13 0.59 -7.41
N GLU A 21 9.88 1.66 -6.66
CA GLU A 21 9.87 3.04 -7.13
C GLU A 21 11.25 3.46 -7.66
N ASP A 22 12.33 3.22 -6.89
CA ASP A 22 13.71 3.51 -7.30
C ASP A 22 14.06 2.80 -8.62
N TYR A 23 13.82 1.48 -8.67
CA TYR A 23 14.04 0.68 -9.87
C TYR A 23 13.28 1.22 -11.09
N ALA A 24 11.99 1.45 -10.93
CA ALA A 24 11.12 1.87 -12.03
C ALA A 24 11.47 3.27 -12.52
N LEU A 25 11.75 4.20 -11.60
CA LEU A 25 12.10 5.56 -11.96
C LEU A 25 13.44 5.62 -12.72
N ARG A 26 14.47 4.96 -12.19
CA ARG A 26 15.79 4.94 -12.85
C ARG A 26 15.70 4.34 -14.25
N LYS A 27 14.97 3.26 -14.39
CA LYS A 27 14.77 2.64 -15.70
C LYS A 27 13.99 3.56 -16.63
N THR A 28 12.93 4.21 -16.17
CA THR A 28 12.14 5.15 -16.97
C THR A 28 12.94 6.36 -17.42
N LEU A 29 13.73 6.97 -16.52
CA LEU A 29 14.59 8.09 -16.87
C LEU A 29 15.65 7.70 -17.92
N THR A 30 16.26 6.52 -17.75
CA THR A 30 17.23 5.99 -18.72
C THR A 30 16.60 5.78 -20.11
N GLU A 31 15.36 5.25 -20.18
CA GLU A 31 14.62 5.07 -21.44
C GLU A 31 14.23 6.42 -22.10
N LEU A 32 14.30 7.51 -21.35
CA LEU A 32 14.07 8.89 -21.83
C LEU A 32 15.39 9.65 -22.11
N ASP A 33 16.52 8.96 -22.14
CA ASP A 33 17.86 9.54 -22.27
C ASP A 33 18.21 10.57 -21.18
N ILE A 34 17.67 10.35 -19.96
CA ILE A 34 18.01 11.13 -18.77
C ILE A 34 18.84 10.24 -17.83
N THR A 35 20.05 10.66 -17.51
CA THR A 35 20.88 9.94 -16.53
C THR A 35 20.30 10.10 -15.13
N PRO A 36 19.80 9.03 -14.48
CA PRO A 36 19.18 9.14 -13.16
C PRO A 36 20.25 9.39 -12.08
N THR A 37 19.95 10.27 -11.14
CA THR A 37 20.77 10.51 -9.95
C THR A 37 19.98 10.18 -8.69
N ASP A 38 20.68 9.94 -7.57
CA ASP A 38 20.05 9.68 -6.28
C ASP A 38 19.19 10.87 -5.82
N GLU A 39 19.60 12.10 -6.15
CA GLU A 39 18.86 13.30 -5.86
C GLU A 39 17.52 13.35 -6.61
N MET A 40 17.51 12.98 -7.91
CA MET A 40 16.27 12.89 -8.69
C MET A 40 15.31 11.85 -8.12
N VAL A 41 15.84 10.70 -7.69
CA VAL A 41 15.04 9.63 -7.09
C VAL A 41 14.41 10.11 -5.78
N ALA A 42 15.22 10.65 -4.87
CA ALA A 42 14.73 11.16 -3.59
C ALA A 42 13.69 12.29 -3.80
N ARG A 43 13.92 13.16 -4.76
CA ARG A 43 12.98 14.24 -5.08
C ARG A 43 11.67 13.73 -5.65
N TYR A 44 11.74 12.78 -6.58
CA TYR A 44 10.54 12.13 -7.12
C TYR A 44 9.72 11.44 -6.04
N SER A 45 10.37 10.68 -5.16
CA SER A 45 9.70 9.98 -4.05
C SER A 45 8.93 10.97 -3.16
N ALA A 46 9.54 12.11 -2.82
CA ALA A 46 8.88 13.16 -2.06
C ALA A 46 7.67 13.77 -2.80
N ILE A 47 7.79 14.01 -4.10
CA ILE A 47 6.68 14.51 -4.94
C ILE A 47 5.57 13.48 -5.01
N ASN A 48 5.92 12.21 -5.22
CA ASN A 48 4.98 11.10 -5.31
C ASN A 48 4.17 10.95 -4.03
N ASP A 49 4.84 10.90 -2.88
CA ASP A 49 4.18 10.84 -1.55
C ASP A 49 3.22 12.02 -1.34
N ALA A 50 3.65 13.25 -1.66
CA ALA A 50 2.80 14.43 -1.55
C ALA A 50 1.56 14.36 -2.46
N CYS A 51 1.68 13.82 -3.68
CA CYS A 51 0.55 13.65 -4.59
C CYS A 51 -0.44 12.59 -4.08
N TRP A 52 0.04 11.46 -3.58
CA TRP A 52 -0.83 10.42 -3.00
C TRP A 52 -1.56 10.91 -1.76
N LYS A 53 -0.90 11.67 -0.88
CA LYS A 53 -1.55 12.32 0.27
C LYS A 53 -2.65 13.31 -0.13
N LYS A 54 -2.47 14.04 -1.25
CA LYS A 54 -3.53 14.90 -1.80
C LYS A 54 -4.72 14.08 -2.31
N LEU A 55 -4.49 12.94 -2.96
CA LEU A 55 -5.55 12.01 -3.37
C LEU A 55 -6.35 11.52 -2.16
N GLU A 56 -5.69 11.09 -1.08
CA GLU A 56 -6.34 10.63 0.16
C GLU A 56 -7.23 11.69 0.81
N ARG A 57 -6.87 12.97 0.66
CA ARG A 57 -7.68 14.10 1.13
C ARG A 57 -8.75 14.56 0.13
N GLY A 58 -8.82 13.94 -1.06
CA GLY A 58 -9.74 14.34 -2.12
C GLY A 58 -9.36 15.65 -2.83
N GLU A 59 -8.13 16.12 -2.66
CA GLU A 59 -7.61 17.36 -3.27
C GLU A 59 -7.06 17.12 -4.69
N MET A 60 -6.94 15.87 -5.10
CA MET A 60 -6.37 15.45 -6.37
C MET A 60 -7.06 14.18 -6.86
N THR A 61 -7.27 14.05 -8.16
CA THR A 61 -7.75 12.81 -8.77
C THR A 61 -6.59 11.85 -9.01
N ARG A 62 -6.88 10.56 -9.17
CA ARG A 62 -5.85 9.56 -9.50
C ARG A 62 -5.09 9.91 -10.78
N ASN A 63 -5.78 10.34 -11.83
CA ASN A 63 -5.13 10.70 -13.10
C ASN A 63 -4.16 11.87 -12.94
N GLU A 64 -4.54 12.87 -12.13
CA GLU A 64 -3.64 13.98 -11.81
C GLU A 64 -2.41 13.50 -11.02
N VAL A 65 -2.56 12.58 -10.06
CA VAL A 65 -1.41 11.99 -9.35
C VAL A 65 -0.46 11.32 -10.34
N LEU A 66 -0.97 10.51 -11.26
CA LEU A 66 -0.15 9.68 -12.14
C LEU A 66 0.74 10.51 -13.08
N THR A 67 0.30 11.68 -13.52
CA THR A 67 1.02 12.52 -14.48
C THR A 67 1.73 13.71 -13.84
N SER A 68 1.09 14.39 -12.87
CA SER A 68 1.63 15.63 -12.30
C SER A 68 2.97 15.44 -11.56
N ARG A 69 3.23 14.27 -10.99
CA ARG A 69 4.50 13.97 -10.32
C ARG A 69 5.68 14.00 -11.29
N PHE A 70 5.51 13.55 -12.54
CA PHE A 70 6.54 13.66 -13.57
C PHE A 70 6.68 15.09 -14.08
N ALA A 71 5.54 15.80 -14.26
CA ALA A 71 5.57 17.21 -14.65
C ALA A 71 6.35 18.06 -13.62
N GLN A 72 6.13 17.81 -12.32
CA GLN A 72 6.86 18.50 -11.25
C GLN A 72 8.34 18.15 -11.25
N LEU A 73 8.70 16.85 -11.34
CA LEU A 73 10.10 16.45 -11.42
C LEU A 73 10.81 17.10 -12.60
N PHE A 74 10.21 17.06 -13.80
CA PHE A 74 10.82 17.61 -15.02
C PHE A 74 10.99 19.13 -14.95
N ALA A 75 10.03 19.85 -14.35
CA ALA A 75 10.16 21.29 -14.13
C ALA A 75 11.36 21.62 -13.22
N GLU A 76 11.59 20.81 -12.17
CA GLU A 76 12.69 21.03 -11.22
C GLU A 76 14.07 20.70 -11.83
N ILE A 77 14.16 19.64 -12.63
CA ILE A 77 15.44 19.25 -13.26
C ILE A 77 15.69 19.96 -14.60
N GLY A 78 14.78 20.84 -15.03
CA GLY A 78 14.94 21.62 -16.27
C GLY A 78 14.85 20.79 -17.55
N VAL A 79 14.11 19.68 -17.55
CA VAL A 79 13.95 18.77 -18.69
C VAL A 79 12.53 18.88 -19.24
N SER A 80 12.40 18.90 -20.57
CA SER A 80 11.11 18.88 -21.26
C SER A 80 10.83 17.47 -21.78
N ARG A 81 9.87 16.77 -21.18
CA ARG A 81 9.33 15.47 -21.60
C ARG A 81 7.84 15.47 -21.36
N ASP A 82 7.10 14.63 -22.10
CA ASP A 82 5.67 14.45 -21.91
C ASP A 82 5.40 13.63 -20.62
N PRO A 83 4.67 14.18 -19.63
CA PRO A 83 4.39 13.48 -18.39
C PRO A 83 3.48 12.25 -18.56
N GLU A 84 2.57 12.25 -19.55
CA GLU A 84 1.66 11.14 -19.82
C GLU A 84 2.40 9.97 -20.48
N GLU A 85 3.23 10.25 -21.48
CA GLU A 85 4.12 9.23 -22.08
C GLU A 85 5.08 8.66 -21.01
N THR A 86 5.63 9.51 -20.16
CA THR A 86 6.51 9.10 -19.07
C THR A 86 5.79 8.20 -18.08
N TRP A 87 4.54 8.54 -17.72
CA TRP A 87 3.71 7.71 -16.87
C TRP A 87 3.53 6.29 -17.44
N HIS A 88 3.21 6.17 -18.72
CA HIS A 88 3.01 4.85 -19.36
C HIS A 88 4.30 4.00 -19.36
N ARG A 89 5.47 4.61 -19.54
CA ARG A 89 6.75 3.91 -19.40
C ARG A 89 6.98 3.47 -17.95
N TYR A 90 6.77 4.37 -17.01
CA TYR A 90 6.90 4.07 -15.58
C TYR A 90 5.92 2.99 -15.13
N GLU A 91 4.65 3.02 -15.56
CA GLU A 91 3.65 1.98 -15.29
C GLU A 91 4.15 0.59 -15.73
N ASN A 92 4.75 0.51 -16.91
CA ASN A 92 5.34 -0.73 -17.39
C ASN A 92 6.51 -1.19 -16.50
N ASN A 93 7.40 -0.28 -16.15
CA ASN A 93 8.60 -0.59 -15.39
C ASN A 93 8.27 -0.99 -13.94
N ILE A 94 7.39 -0.26 -13.26
CA ILE A 94 7.02 -0.57 -11.88
C ILE A 94 6.19 -1.87 -11.79
N GLY A 95 5.40 -2.19 -12.81
CA GLY A 95 4.69 -3.47 -12.90
C GLY A 95 5.60 -4.69 -12.93
N GLU A 96 6.87 -4.55 -13.31
CA GLU A 96 7.88 -5.62 -13.25
C GLU A 96 8.55 -5.76 -11.87
N ALA A 97 8.33 -4.81 -10.97
CA ALA A 97 9.02 -4.70 -9.68
C ALA A 97 8.19 -5.34 -8.55
N GLY A 98 8.07 -6.66 -8.56
CA GLY A 98 7.43 -7.46 -7.49
C GLY A 98 8.38 -7.74 -6.33
N PHE A 99 9.09 -6.72 -5.83
CA PHE A 99 9.98 -6.89 -4.68
C PHE A 99 9.18 -7.02 -3.39
N LEU A 100 9.62 -7.93 -2.53
CA LEU A 100 9.03 -8.17 -1.22
C LEU A 100 9.90 -7.56 -0.12
N LEU A 101 9.27 -7.16 0.98
CA LEU A 101 9.96 -6.90 2.23
C LEU A 101 10.60 -8.21 2.74
N PRO A 102 11.68 -8.13 3.53
CA PRO A 102 12.25 -9.30 4.20
C PRO A 102 11.16 -10.03 5.00
N ASP A 103 11.22 -11.36 5.01
CA ASP A 103 10.35 -12.26 5.77
C ASP A 103 8.83 -12.20 5.41
N ALA A 104 8.46 -11.47 4.35
CA ALA A 104 7.05 -11.30 3.96
C ALA A 104 6.38 -12.63 3.54
N VAL A 105 7.09 -13.53 2.86
CA VAL A 105 6.53 -14.83 2.43
C VAL A 105 6.37 -15.76 3.63
N GLU A 106 7.34 -15.76 4.53
CA GLU A 106 7.31 -16.51 5.78
C GLU A 106 6.12 -16.08 6.62
N LEU A 107 5.95 -14.77 6.81
CA LEU A 107 4.81 -14.20 7.52
C LEU A 107 3.47 -14.61 6.88
N LEU A 108 3.31 -14.41 5.57
CA LEU A 108 2.07 -14.77 4.86
C LEU A 108 1.77 -16.27 4.97
N THR A 109 2.81 -17.12 4.95
CA THR A 109 2.68 -18.55 5.11
C THR A 109 2.18 -18.92 6.50
N GLU A 110 2.73 -18.33 7.54
CA GLU A 110 2.31 -18.53 8.93
C GLU A 110 0.87 -18.02 9.16
N LEU A 111 0.59 -16.78 8.75
CA LEU A 111 -0.71 -16.16 9.02
C LEU A 111 -1.86 -16.88 8.33
N ARG A 112 -1.69 -17.39 7.09
CA ARG A 112 -2.76 -18.10 6.38
C ARG A 112 -3.22 -19.41 7.06
N GLU A 113 -2.41 -19.97 7.94
CA GLU A 113 -2.77 -21.18 8.71
C GLU A 113 -3.93 -20.86 9.67
N SER A 114 -3.88 -19.70 10.32
CA SER A 114 -4.80 -19.31 11.39
C SER A 114 -5.84 -18.27 10.99
N TYR A 115 -5.58 -17.48 9.95
CA TYR A 115 -6.38 -16.33 9.55
C TYR A 115 -6.83 -16.40 8.09
N ASP A 116 -7.93 -15.70 7.76
CA ASP A 116 -8.32 -15.43 6.39
C ASP A 116 -7.70 -14.08 5.96
N LEU A 117 -6.77 -14.14 5.00
CA LEU A 117 -6.02 -12.97 4.55
C LEU A 117 -6.68 -12.32 3.34
N TYR A 118 -6.76 -11.01 3.37
CA TYR A 118 -7.24 -10.15 2.30
C TYR A 118 -6.23 -9.03 2.07
N ALA A 119 -5.96 -8.68 0.82
CA ALA A 119 -5.15 -7.49 0.53
C ALA A 119 -6.05 -6.26 0.32
N ALA A 120 -5.58 -5.07 0.75
CA ALA A 120 -6.33 -3.82 0.66
C ALA A 120 -5.40 -2.67 0.24
N SER A 121 -5.32 -2.38 -1.07
CA SER A 121 -4.36 -1.42 -1.63
C SER A 121 -5.01 -0.21 -2.31
N ASN A 122 -4.40 0.97 -2.14
CA ASN A 122 -4.72 2.19 -2.88
C ASN A 122 -4.03 2.28 -4.26
N GLY A 123 -3.26 1.28 -4.64
CA GLY A 123 -2.52 1.27 -5.90
C GLY A 123 -3.37 1.27 -7.17
N THR A 124 -2.71 1.37 -8.32
CA THR A 124 -3.32 1.20 -9.64
C THR A 124 -3.49 -0.27 -9.96
N ALA A 125 -4.67 -0.67 -10.43
CA ALA A 125 -5.05 -2.08 -10.56
C ALA A 125 -4.09 -2.88 -11.46
N THR A 126 -3.76 -2.35 -12.63
CA THR A 126 -2.85 -2.98 -13.59
C THR A 126 -1.44 -3.19 -13.02
N ILE A 127 -0.97 -2.22 -12.23
CA ILE A 127 0.34 -2.28 -11.57
C ILE A 127 0.31 -3.34 -10.47
N GLN A 128 -0.68 -3.28 -9.58
CA GLN A 128 -0.75 -4.19 -8.44
C GLN A 128 -0.91 -5.65 -8.89
N ASP A 129 -1.73 -5.92 -9.92
CA ASP A 129 -1.86 -7.27 -10.47
C ASP A 129 -0.51 -7.83 -10.94
N ARG A 130 0.25 -7.01 -11.67
CA ARG A 130 1.57 -7.44 -12.20
C ARG A 130 2.58 -7.63 -11.07
N ARG A 131 2.63 -6.71 -10.10
CA ARG A 131 3.55 -6.79 -8.96
C ARG A 131 3.23 -7.98 -8.07
N ILE A 132 1.95 -8.20 -7.75
CA ILE A 132 1.48 -9.36 -6.96
C ILE A 132 1.80 -10.68 -7.66
N ALA A 133 1.55 -10.75 -8.98
CA ALA A 133 1.88 -11.94 -9.78
C ALA A 133 3.39 -12.19 -9.82
N LYS A 134 4.19 -11.13 -9.99
CA LYS A 134 5.66 -11.20 -10.03
C LYS A 134 6.24 -11.62 -8.67
N ALA A 135 5.66 -11.14 -7.59
CA ALA A 135 6.02 -11.52 -6.22
C ALA A 135 5.53 -12.94 -5.84
N GLY A 136 4.60 -13.52 -6.59
CA GLY A 136 4.05 -14.85 -6.30
C GLY A 136 3.13 -14.90 -5.08
N ILE A 137 2.62 -13.76 -4.59
CA ILE A 137 1.88 -13.69 -3.32
C ILE A 137 0.36 -13.80 -3.46
N ALA A 138 -0.18 -13.78 -4.68
CA ALA A 138 -1.63 -13.90 -4.90
C ALA A 138 -2.28 -15.10 -4.17
N PRO A 139 -1.66 -16.30 -4.12
CA PRO A 139 -2.27 -17.48 -3.47
C PRO A 139 -2.44 -17.40 -1.95
N PHE A 140 -1.86 -16.39 -1.30
CA PHE A 140 -2.03 -16.21 0.14
C PHE A 140 -3.35 -15.52 0.50
N PHE A 141 -3.94 -14.76 -0.41
CA PHE A 141 -5.11 -13.96 -0.17
C PHE A 141 -6.40 -14.64 -0.67
N LYS A 142 -7.47 -14.50 0.10
CA LYS A 142 -8.83 -14.91 -0.31
C LYS A 142 -9.38 -14.00 -1.39
N GLU A 143 -9.15 -12.69 -1.26
CA GLU A 143 -9.43 -11.66 -2.26
C GLU A 143 -8.44 -10.49 -2.12
N ILE A 144 -8.24 -9.78 -3.23
CA ILE A 144 -7.34 -8.63 -3.32
C ILE A 144 -8.17 -7.40 -3.68
N PHE A 145 -8.36 -6.51 -2.72
CA PHE A 145 -9.14 -5.30 -2.86
C PHE A 145 -8.24 -4.15 -3.33
N ILE A 146 -8.43 -3.71 -4.55
CA ILE A 146 -7.70 -2.58 -5.12
C ILE A 146 -8.68 -1.42 -5.29
N SER A 147 -8.35 -0.27 -4.70
CA SER A 147 -9.23 0.90 -4.63
C SER A 147 -9.76 1.37 -5.98
N GLN A 148 -8.95 1.26 -7.05
CA GLN A 148 -9.38 1.61 -8.40
C GLN A 148 -10.54 0.73 -8.91
N ARG A 149 -10.62 -0.54 -8.49
CA ARG A 149 -11.74 -1.45 -8.81
C ARG A 149 -12.92 -1.26 -7.87
N ILE A 150 -12.64 -0.92 -6.62
CA ILE A 150 -13.67 -0.66 -5.60
C ILE A 150 -14.38 0.67 -5.87
N GLY A 151 -13.68 1.65 -6.47
CA GLY A 151 -14.22 2.99 -6.76
C GLY A 151 -14.00 4.02 -5.64
N PHE A 152 -13.44 3.61 -4.51
CA PHE A 152 -13.10 4.46 -3.37
C PHE A 152 -11.70 4.10 -2.86
N ASN A 153 -10.98 5.10 -2.32
CA ASN A 153 -9.65 4.88 -1.74
C ASN A 153 -9.74 4.83 -0.20
N LYS A 154 -8.86 4.08 0.45
CA LYS A 154 -8.59 4.28 1.88
C LYS A 154 -8.14 5.75 2.08
N PRO A 155 -8.58 6.46 3.10
CA PRO A 155 -9.31 6.05 4.30
C PRO A 155 -10.85 6.18 4.20
N ASP A 156 -11.43 6.32 3.01
CA ASP A 156 -12.88 6.45 2.84
C ASP A 156 -13.58 5.18 3.37
N LYS A 157 -14.53 5.36 4.29
CA LYS A 157 -15.30 4.26 4.87
C LYS A 157 -15.98 3.40 3.80
N ARG A 158 -16.39 3.99 2.67
CA ARG A 158 -17.05 3.28 1.56
C ARG A 158 -16.16 2.23 0.92
N PHE A 159 -14.83 2.45 0.88
CA PHE A 159 -13.88 1.41 0.46
C PHE A 159 -14.04 0.16 1.34
N PHE A 160 -14.00 0.33 2.65
CA PHE A 160 -14.11 -0.77 3.60
C PHE A 160 -15.49 -1.44 3.57
N ASP A 161 -16.56 -0.65 3.52
CA ASP A 161 -17.93 -1.21 3.46
C ASP A 161 -18.12 -2.12 2.23
N LEU A 162 -17.56 -1.73 1.07
CA LEU A 162 -17.60 -2.54 -0.15
C LEU A 162 -16.69 -3.77 -0.08
N CYS A 163 -15.54 -3.69 0.59
CA CYS A 163 -14.69 -4.84 0.85
C CYS A 163 -15.41 -5.84 1.78
N PHE A 164 -15.96 -5.35 2.90
CA PHE A 164 -16.66 -6.16 3.87
C PHE A 164 -17.87 -6.91 3.27
N ALA A 165 -18.60 -6.26 2.35
CA ALA A 165 -19.72 -6.90 1.67
C ALA A 165 -19.32 -8.12 0.80
N LYS A 166 -18.03 -8.23 0.45
CA LYS A 166 -17.48 -9.36 -0.31
C LYS A 166 -16.87 -10.45 0.56
N ILE A 167 -16.64 -10.19 1.84
CA ILE A 167 -16.09 -11.15 2.79
C ILE A 167 -17.24 -11.99 3.38
N PRO A 168 -17.24 -13.31 3.17
CA PRO A 168 -18.30 -14.18 3.72
C PRO A 168 -18.36 -14.09 5.24
N ASP A 169 -19.58 -13.95 5.77
CA ASP A 169 -19.83 -13.90 7.22
C ASP A 169 -18.97 -12.87 7.98
N PHE A 170 -18.71 -11.71 7.35
CA PHE A 170 -17.89 -10.66 7.92
C PHE A 170 -18.40 -10.21 9.30
N ASP A 171 -17.46 -10.07 10.22
CA ASP A 171 -17.71 -9.54 11.57
C ASP A 171 -16.55 -8.60 11.95
N LYS A 172 -16.89 -7.36 12.27
CA LYS A 172 -15.92 -6.32 12.61
C LYS A 172 -15.08 -6.66 13.84
N SER A 173 -15.67 -7.34 14.82
CA SER A 173 -14.97 -7.74 16.05
C SER A 173 -13.85 -8.75 15.79
N ARG A 174 -13.86 -9.39 14.63
CA ARG A 174 -12.87 -10.38 14.19
C ARG A 174 -12.02 -9.88 13.03
N ALA A 175 -12.01 -8.57 12.77
CA ALA A 175 -11.31 -7.98 11.65
C ALA A 175 -10.23 -6.97 12.10
N VAL A 176 -9.06 -7.10 11.52
CA VAL A 176 -7.92 -6.20 11.74
C VAL A 176 -7.42 -5.69 10.40
N ILE A 177 -7.04 -4.41 10.32
CA ILE A 177 -6.21 -3.90 9.22
C ILE A 177 -4.79 -3.67 9.70
N ILE A 178 -3.83 -4.08 8.88
CA ILE A 178 -2.40 -3.87 9.07
C ILE A 178 -1.87 -3.07 7.89
N GLY A 179 -1.17 -1.98 8.13
CA GLY A 179 -0.57 -1.16 7.09
C GLY A 179 0.42 -0.13 7.64
N ASP A 180 1.23 0.44 6.75
CA ASP A 180 2.28 1.40 7.09
C ASP A 180 1.78 2.86 7.16
N SER A 181 0.63 3.16 6.55
CA SER A 181 0.12 4.51 6.40
C SER A 181 -0.89 4.88 7.50
N LEU A 182 -0.52 5.86 8.34
CA LEU A 182 -1.45 6.44 9.33
C LEU A 182 -2.67 7.07 8.67
N THR A 183 -2.49 7.78 7.55
CA THR A 183 -3.56 8.56 6.88
C THR A 183 -4.49 7.71 6.04
N SER A 184 -4.04 6.54 5.58
CA SER A 184 -4.75 5.62 4.71
C SER A 184 -5.30 4.41 5.50
N ASP A 185 -4.40 3.59 6.07
CA ASP A 185 -4.75 2.32 6.70
C ASP A 185 -5.35 2.51 8.09
N ILE A 186 -4.62 3.21 8.94
CA ILE A 186 -5.01 3.37 10.34
C ILE A 186 -6.26 4.23 10.45
N LYS A 187 -6.25 5.42 9.83
CA LYS A 187 -7.45 6.27 9.76
C LYS A 187 -8.62 5.54 9.11
N GLY A 188 -8.34 4.77 8.05
CA GLY A 188 -9.36 3.99 7.34
C GLY A 188 -9.98 2.90 8.20
N GLY A 189 -9.17 2.12 8.91
CA GLY A 189 -9.63 1.10 9.85
C GLY A 189 -10.46 1.69 10.99
N LYS A 190 -10.01 2.83 11.57
CA LYS A 190 -10.78 3.57 12.57
C LYS A 190 -12.13 4.04 12.02
N ASN A 191 -12.16 4.61 10.81
CA ASN A 191 -13.41 5.03 10.15
C ASN A 191 -14.35 3.84 9.89
N ALA A 192 -13.80 2.68 9.61
CA ALA A 192 -14.54 1.44 9.36
C ALA A 192 -14.99 0.73 10.65
N GLY A 193 -14.38 1.06 11.78
CA GLY A 193 -14.67 0.47 13.10
C GLY A 193 -14.11 -0.95 13.24
N ILE A 194 -12.90 -1.19 12.74
CA ILE A 194 -12.12 -2.42 12.93
C ILE A 194 -10.80 -2.10 13.63
N THR A 195 -10.19 -3.10 14.24
CA THR A 195 -8.89 -2.96 14.92
C THR A 195 -7.79 -2.60 13.92
N THR A 196 -6.85 -1.75 14.35
CA THR A 196 -5.78 -1.22 13.51
C THR A 196 -4.41 -1.58 14.08
N VAL A 197 -3.51 -2.09 13.23
CA VAL A 197 -2.11 -2.33 13.54
C VAL A 197 -1.24 -1.50 12.60
N TRP A 198 -0.50 -0.57 13.15
CA TRP A 198 0.43 0.25 12.37
C TRP A 198 1.78 -0.46 12.23
N TYR A 199 2.15 -0.79 10.99
CA TYR A 199 3.48 -1.26 10.67
C TYR A 199 4.42 -0.06 10.49
N ASN A 200 5.19 0.24 11.53
CA ASN A 200 6.07 1.41 11.61
C ASN A 200 7.55 1.02 11.57
N ALA A 201 8.00 0.42 10.48
CA ALA A 201 9.37 -0.06 10.30
C ALA A 201 10.44 1.05 10.46
N HIS A 202 10.05 2.31 10.27
CA HIS A 202 10.96 3.46 10.33
C HIS A 202 10.89 4.24 11.64
N ASN A 203 10.16 3.77 12.65
CA ASN A 203 9.95 4.46 13.92
C ASN A 203 9.52 5.93 13.75
N LYS A 204 8.65 6.18 12.77
CA LYS A 204 8.07 7.51 12.53
C LYS A 204 7.23 7.90 13.75
N ARG A 205 7.25 9.17 14.13
CA ARG A 205 6.30 9.65 15.14
C ARG A 205 4.91 9.70 14.54
N ALA A 206 3.91 9.22 15.30
CA ALA A 206 2.52 9.47 14.94
C ALA A 206 2.31 10.98 14.92
N ASP A 207 1.91 11.51 13.73
CA ASP A 207 1.65 12.93 13.56
C ASP A 207 0.13 13.16 13.57
N GLY A 208 -0.31 14.04 14.45
CA GLY A 208 -1.73 14.41 14.60
C GLY A 208 -2.55 13.47 15.50
N ASP A 209 -3.89 13.46 15.25
CA ASP A 209 -4.88 12.78 16.11
C ASP A 209 -5.11 11.30 15.74
N ILE A 210 -4.33 10.74 14.81
CA ILE A 210 -4.50 9.35 14.36
C ILE A 210 -3.68 8.42 15.27
N VAL A 211 -4.36 7.74 16.18
CA VAL A 211 -3.73 6.80 17.11
C VAL A 211 -4.09 5.38 16.69
N PRO A 212 -3.11 4.53 16.32
CA PRO A 212 -3.35 3.10 16.06
C PRO A 212 -3.75 2.38 17.36
N ASP A 213 -4.45 1.24 17.24
CA ASP A 213 -4.72 0.39 18.41
C ASP A 213 -3.45 -0.35 18.83
N TYR A 214 -2.66 -0.79 17.86
CA TYR A 214 -1.37 -1.44 18.06
C TYR A 214 -0.34 -0.91 17.06
N GLU A 215 0.94 -0.99 17.44
CA GLU A 215 2.08 -0.61 16.61
C GLU A 215 3.12 -1.73 16.63
N VAL A 216 3.67 -2.06 15.47
CA VAL A 216 4.78 -3.00 15.29
C VAL A 216 5.87 -2.37 14.42
N THR A 217 7.13 -2.68 14.70
CA THR A 217 8.27 -2.14 13.96
C THR A 217 8.91 -3.14 13.01
N SER A 218 8.49 -4.41 13.10
CA SER A 218 8.96 -5.48 12.21
C SER A 218 7.84 -6.50 11.97
N LEU A 219 7.93 -7.24 10.86
CA LEU A 219 6.90 -8.20 10.46
C LEU A 219 6.80 -9.40 11.41
N ASP A 220 7.89 -9.82 12.01
CA ASP A 220 7.96 -10.94 12.97
C ASP A 220 7.21 -10.67 14.28
N MET A 221 6.88 -9.42 14.59
CA MET A 221 6.02 -9.07 15.73
C MET A 221 4.53 -9.34 15.47
N LEU A 222 4.12 -9.41 14.21
CA LEU A 222 2.70 -9.50 13.86
C LEU A 222 2.01 -10.76 14.39
N PRO A 223 2.57 -11.98 14.33
CA PRO A 223 1.91 -13.17 14.87
C PRO A 223 1.56 -13.02 16.35
N ILE A 224 2.47 -12.50 17.16
CA ILE A 224 2.27 -12.30 18.60
C ILE A 224 1.18 -11.25 18.87
N VAL A 225 1.24 -10.12 18.18
CA VAL A 225 0.25 -9.04 18.34
C VAL A 225 -1.14 -9.49 17.91
N LEU A 226 -1.26 -10.26 16.83
CA LEU A 226 -2.53 -10.79 16.37
C LEU A 226 -3.12 -11.82 17.36
N GLU A 227 -2.28 -12.67 17.95
CA GLU A 227 -2.72 -13.59 19.01
C GLU A 227 -3.29 -12.82 20.21
N MET A 228 -2.61 -11.76 20.67
CA MET A 228 -3.12 -10.90 21.75
C MET A 228 -4.47 -10.27 21.40
N ILE A 229 -4.59 -9.66 20.21
CA ILE A 229 -5.83 -9.00 19.75
C ILE A 229 -7.03 -9.96 19.80
N PHE A 230 -6.85 -11.17 19.30
CA PHE A 230 -7.96 -12.10 19.16
C PHE A 230 -8.23 -12.95 20.40
N THR A 231 -7.29 -13.05 21.34
CA THR A 231 -7.53 -13.68 22.65
C THR A 231 -8.24 -12.74 23.62
N GLU A 232 -7.94 -11.43 23.57
CA GLU A 232 -8.63 -10.43 24.40
C GLU A 232 -10.08 -10.19 23.98
N ALA A 233 -10.48 -10.61 22.77
CA ALA A 233 -11.82 -10.45 22.21
C ALA A 233 -12.77 -11.62 22.54
N GLU A 234 -12.28 -12.73 23.12
CA GLU A 234 -13.08 -13.86 23.62
C GLU A 234 -13.55 -13.62 25.06
#